data_d005afa0b1a5826771bf49c4d1af1553
#
_entry.id   d005afa0b1a5826771bf49c4d1af1553
#
_cell.length_a   1.000
_cell.length_b   1.000
_cell.length_c   1.000
_cell.angle_alpha   90.00
_cell.angle_beta   90.00
_cell.angle_gamma   90.00
#
_symmetry.space_group_name_H-M   'P 1'
#
loop_
_entity.id
_entity.type
_entity.pdbx_description
1 polymer ?
#
loop_
_entity_poly.entity_id
_entity_poly.type
_entity_poly.pdbx_seq_one_letter_code
_entity_poly.pdbx_strand_id
1 'polypeptide(L)'
;MRSSPGRFFLVTDFLDIGSSAPGGSGLSLAAKLAKMHTTPAPVPEGFDKPMFGFPVPTCCGATEQDNSWDESWADFYANNRLRSVLQAGTRNNGQDQELAATVEKVAATVVPRLLGGDHLRRVKPVLIHGDLWSGNHGRGRIAGRGGAEELVYDPSCVYGHSEYELGIMKMFGGFGGSFWKEYEKLVPRAEPNEEWEDRVTLYEL
;
A
#
# COMPACT_ATOMS: atom_id res chain seq x y z
N MET A 1 -14.62 -28.47 -0.12
CA MET A 1 -15.65 -27.94 -1.05
C MET A 1 -15.19 -28.23 -2.47
N ARG A 2 -16.06 -28.78 -3.36
CA ARG A 2 -15.70 -29.00 -4.75
C ARG A 2 -15.91 -27.69 -5.51
N SER A 3 -14.84 -27.07 -6.02
CA SER A 3 -14.95 -25.93 -6.92
C SER A 3 -15.38 -26.40 -8.31
N SER A 4 -16.46 -25.84 -8.84
CA SER A 4 -16.80 -26.04 -10.26
C SER A 4 -15.81 -25.23 -11.11
N PRO A 5 -15.26 -25.80 -12.21
CA PRO A 5 -14.34 -25.06 -13.08
C PRO A 5 -14.95 -23.73 -13.56
N GLY A 6 -14.20 -22.64 -13.46
CA GLY A 6 -14.65 -21.30 -13.90
C GLY A 6 -15.54 -20.53 -12.93
N ARG A 7 -15.74 -21.02 -11.71
CA ARG A 7 -16.43 -20.27 -10.65
C ARG A 7 -15.48 -19.97 -9.51
N PHE A 8 -15.37 -18.68 -9.16
CA PHE A 8 -14.58 -18.18 -8.06
C PHE A 8 -15.52 -17.59 -7.02
N PHE A 9 -15.13 -17.68 -5.74
CA PHE A 9 -15.84 -17.01 -4.65
C PHE A 9 -14.83 -16.51 -3.63
N LEU A 10 -15.13 -15.37 -3.06
CA LEU A 10 -14.40 -14.78 -1.93
C LEU A 10 -15.23 -14.99 -0.67
N VAL A 11 -14.59 -15.44 0.39
CA VAL A 11 -15.20 -15.56 1.72
C VAL A 11 -14.46 -14.60 2.64
N THR A 12 -15.19 -13.66 3.22
CA THR A 12 -14.65 -12.67 4.16
C THR A 12 -15.42 -12.70 5.46
N ASP A 13 -14.86 -12.12 6.53
CA ASP A 13 -15.66 -11.77 7.70
C ASP A 13 -16.69 -10.70 7.31
N PHE A 14 -17.88 -10.79 7.88
CA PHE A 14 -18.89 -9.74 7.71
C PHE A 14 -18.51 -8.52 8.56
N LEU A 15 -18.46 -7.36 7.94
CA LEU A 15 -18.19 -6.08 8.61
C LEU A 15 -19.51 -5.31 8.80
N ASP A 16 -19.92 -5.11 10.04
CA ASP A 16 -21.04 -4.25 10.41
C ASP A 16 -20.53 -2.82 10.63
N ILE A 17 -20.40 -2.07 9.53
CA ILE A 17 -19.83 -0.72 9.52
C ILE A 17 -20.87 0.29 10.00
N GLY A 18 -20.44 1.28 10.78
CA GLY A 18 -21.31 2.33 11.33
C GLY A 18 -22.06 1.92 12.59
N SER A 19 -21.81 0.74 13.14
CA SER A 19 -22.41 0.37 14.41
C SER A 19 -21.93 1.29 15.51
N SER A 20 -22.88 1.96 16.18
CA SER A 20 -22.64 2.87 17.33
C SER A 20 -22.41 2.14 18.65
N ALA A 21 -22.04 0.87 18.61
CA ALA A 21 -21.85 0.08 19.81
C ALA A 21 -20.75 0.71 20.70
N PRO A 22 -21.05 0.97 21.98
CA PRO A 22 -20.07 1.55 22.90
C PRO A 22 -18.90 0.60 23.12
N GLY A 23 -17.69 1.20 23.19
CA GLY A 23 -16.56 0.58 23.86
C GLY A 23 -15.90 -0.58 23.15
N GLY A 24 -15.35 -0.36 21.96
CA GLY A 24 -14.21 -1.15 21.54
C GLY A 24 -12.95 -0.61 22.23
N SER A 25 -12.30 -1.43 23.03
CA SER A 25 -10.96 -1.12 23.61
C SER A 25 -9.86 -1.36 22.57
N GLY A 26 -10.18 -1.23 21.29
CA GLY A 26 -9.25 -1.47 20.20
C GLY A 26 -8.22 -0.36 20.05
N LEU A 27 -7.09 -0.72 19.46
CA LEU A 27 -6.08 0.26 19.03
C LEU A 27 -6.71 1.24 18.05
N SER A 28 -6.20 2.48 18.05
CA SER A 28 -6.52 3.47 17.00
C SER A 28 -6.11 2.95 15.63
N LEU A 29 -6.66 3.53 14.55
CA LEU A 29 -6.21 3.22 13.19
C LEU A 29 -4.71 3.47 13.03
N ALA A 30 -4.21 4.59 13.56
CA ALA A 30 -2.78 4.92 13.52
C ALA A 30 -1.91 3.85 14.18
N ALA A 31 -2.32 3.34 15.34
CA ALA A 31 -1.58 2.28 16.03
C ALA A 31 -1.66 0.93 15.30
N LYS A 32 -2.81 0.58 14.69
CA LYS A 32 -2.96 -0.62 13.87
C LYS A 32 -2.09 -0.56 12.63
N LEU A 33 -2.13 0.56 11.91
CA LEU A 33 -1.32 0.80 10.73
C LEU A 33 0.17 0.81 11.06
N ALA A 34 0.57 1.49 12.14
CA ALA A 34 1.96 1.48 12.61
C ALA A 34 2.45 0.07 12.92
N LYS A 35 1.62 -0.77 13.55
CA LYS A 35 1.98 -2.16 13.81
C LYS A 35 2.22 -2.93 12.50
N MET A 36 1.38 -2.73 11.49
CA MET A 36 1.54 -3.34 10.18
C MET A 36 2.83 -2.85 9.50
N HIS A 37 3.08 -1.54 9.51
CA HIS A 37 4.21 -0.88 8.87
C HIS A 37 5.55 -1.05 9.60
N THR A 38 5.56 -1.55 10.82
CA THR A 38 6.78 -1.87 11.58
C THR A 38 7.04 -3.37 11.72
N THR A 39 6.11 -4.21 11.28
CA THR A 39 6.28 -5.66 11.27
C THR A 39 6.98 -6.06 9.96
N PRO A 40 8.20 -6.63 10.04
CA PRO A 40 8.92 -7.06 8.84
C PRO A 40 8.11 -8.09 8.02
N ALA A 41 8.17 -7.99 6.70
CA ALA A 41 7.60 -8.98 5.81
C ALA A 41 8.25 -10.36 6.04
N PRO A 42 7.49 -11.46 5.89
CA PRO A 42 8.08 -12.80 5.90
C PRO A 42 9.02 -12.98 4.70
N VAL A 43 9.94 -13.92 4.82
CA VAL A 43 10.77 -14.35 3.70
C VAL A 43 9.89 -15.19 2.75
N PRO A 44 9.76 -14.81 1.46
CA PRO A 44 8.97 -15.60 0.53
C PRO A 44 9.60 -16.96 0.23
N GLU A 45 8.79 -17.91 -0.19
CA GLU A 45 9.28 -19.22 -0.61
C GLU A 45 10.30 -19.10 -1.77
N GLY A 46 11.43 -19.77 -1.64
CA GLY A 46 12.51 -19.75 -2.63
C GLY A 46 13.50 -18.58 -2.49
N PHE A 47 13.33 -17.72 -1.49
CA PHE A 47 14.25 -16.62 -1.20
C PHE A 47 14.92 -16.80 0.18
N ASP A 48 16.01 -16.10 0.42
CA ASP A 48 16.77 -16.12 1.69
C ASP A 48 16.58 -14.86 2.54
N LYS A 49 15.84 -13.88 2.03
CA LYS A 49 15.54 -12.59 2.67
C LYS A 49 14.16 -12.09 2.33
N PRO A 50 13.60 -11.13 3.11
CA PRO A 50 12.38 -10.44 2.72
C PRO A 50 12.53 -9.70 1.40
N MET A 51 11.49 -9.75 0.55
CA MET A 51 11.46 -9.15 -0.78
C MET A 51 10.29 -8.16 -0.88
N PHE A 52 10.40 -7.19 -1.79
CA PHE A 52 9.29 -6.35 -2.22
C PHE A 52 8.45 -7.09 -3.25
N GLY A 53 7.13 -7.02 -3.13
CA GLY A 53 6.23 -7.78 -4.00
C GLY A 53 5.12 -8.45 -3.21
N PHE A 54 4.43 -9.41 -3.85
CA PHE A 54 3.39 -10.19 -3.18
C PHE A 54 3.21 -11.56 -3.86
N PRO A 55 2.77 -12.61 -3.13
CA PRO A 55 2.68 -13.96 -3.71
C PRO A 55 1.72 -14.10 -4.90
N VAL A 56 0.80 -13.16 -5.03
CA VAL A 56 -0.23 -13.14 -6.10
C VAL A 56 -0.41 -11.71 -6.62
N PRO A 57 -0.86 -11.54 -7.87
CA PRO A 57 -1.32 -10.24 -8.35
C PRO A 57 -2.45 -9.73 -7.45
N THR A 58 -2.48 -8.42 -7.21
CA THR A 58 -3.59 -7.72 -6.54
C THR A 58 -4.18 -6.70 -7.50
N CYS A 59 -5.35 -6.16 -7.20
CA CYS A 59 -6.00 -5.17 -8.04
C CYS A 59 -6.19 -3.87 -7.26
N CYS A 60 -5.85 -2.75 -7.89
CA CYS A 60 -6.30 -1.44 -7.45
C CYS A 60 -7.42 -1.00 -8.40
N GLY A 61 -8.66 -0.98 -7.91
CA GLY A 61 -9.83 -0.93 -8.75
C GLY A 61 -9.86 -2.10 -9.74
N ALA A 62 -9.99 -1.81 -11.05
CA ALA A 62 -9.97 -2.83 -12.12
C ALA A 62 -8.56 -3.10 -12.67
N THR A 63 -7.53 -2.42 -12.18
CA THR A 63 -6.16 -2.56 -12.68
C THR A 63 -5.42 -3.62 -11.88
N GLU A 64 -5.05 -4.71 -12.57
CA GLU A 64 -4.16 -5.72 -11.99
C GLU A 64 -2.76 -5.14 -11.83
N GLN A 65 -2.18 -5.37 -10.66
CA GLN A 65 -0.84 -4.92 -10.31
C GLN A 65 0.15 -6.07 -10.41
N ASP A 66 1.26 -5.81 -11.08
CA ASP A 66 2.42 -6.71 -11.09
C ASP A 66 3.07 -6.69 -9.70
N ASN A 67 3.02 -7.82 -9.03
CA ASN A 67 3.60 -8.03 -7.70
C ASN A 67 4.80 -8.99 -7.74
N SER A 68 5.44 -9.16 -8.89
CA SER A 68 6.68 -9.95 -9.02
C SER A 68 7.71 -9.47 -8.01
N TRP A 69 8.42 -10.42 -7.40
CA TRP A 69 9.37 -10.14 -6.33
C TRP A 69 10.59 -9.36 -6.83
N ASP A 70 11.00 -8.34 -6.08
CA ASP A 70 12.19 -7.54 -6.31
C ASP A 70 12.96 -7.31 -5.00
N GLU A 71 14.27 -7.19 -5.07
CA GLU A 71 15.13 -6.86 -3.94
C GLU A 71 15.22 -5.36 -3.67
N SER A 72 14.97 -4.56 -4.70
CA SER A 72 15.06 -3.10 -4.71
C SER A 72 13.68 -2.47 -4.70
N TRP A 73 13.40 -1.65 -3.71
CA TRP A 73 12.15 -0.89 -3.69
C TRP A 73 12.05 0.09 -4.86
N ALA A 74 13.16 0.75 -5.21
CA ALA A 74 13.19 1.69 -6.33
C ALA A 74 12.86 0.99 -7.65
N ASP A 75 13.47 -0.18 -7.91
CA ASP A 75 13.22 -0.93 -9.12
C ASP A 75 11.79 -1.48 -9.15
N PHE A 76 11.31 -2.02 -8.03
CA PHE A 76 9.92 -2.44 -7.89
C PHE A 76 8.94 -1.31 -8.20
N TYR A 77 9.13 -0.13 -7.60
CA TYR A 77 8.22 1.00 -7.83
C TYR A 77 8.28 1.50 -9.27
N ALA A 78 9.46 1.63 -9.85
CA ALA A 78 9.63 2.05 -11.24
C ALA A 78 8.99 1.06 -12.24
N ASN A 79 9.23 -0.25 -12.06
CA ASN A 79 8.82 -1.27 -13.02
C ASN A 79 7.39 -1.76 -12.78
N ASN A 80 7.11 -2.18 -11.53
CA ASN A 80 5.88 -2.88 -11.18
C ASN A 80 4.74 -1.93 -10.80
N ARG A 81 5.02 -0.64 -10.67
CA ARG A 81 3.99 0.40 -10.48
C ARG A 81 3.97 1.34 -11.68
N LEU A 82 4.95 2.22 -11.85
CA LEU A 82 4.88 3.26 -12.87
C LEU A 82 4.80 2.69 -14.29
N ARG A 83 5.75 1.85 -14.70
CA ARG A 83 5.79 1.29 -16.08
C ARG A 83 4.67 0.29 -16.33
N SER A 84 4.36 -0.57 -15.36
CA SER A 84 3.28 -1.57 -15.49
C SER A 84 1.91 -0.91 -15.66
N VAL A 85 1.61 0.12 -14.85
CA VAL A 85 0.35 0.88 -14.95
C VAL A 85 0.28 1.65 -16.28
N LEU A 86 1.38 2.28 -16.71
CA LEU A 86 1.45 2.93 -18.04
C LEU A 86 1.15 1.93 -19.16
N GLN A 87 1.71 0.72 -19.11
CA GLN A 87 1.44 -0.32 -20.11
C GLN A 87 -0.03 -0.74 -20.10
N ALA A 88 -0.64 -0.90 -18.93
CA ALA A 88 -2.06 -1.21 -18.82
C ALA A 88 -2.92 -0.07 -19.39
N GLY A 89 -2.61 1.17 -19.06
CA GLY A 89 -3.24 2.36 -19.60
C GLY A 89 -3.15 2.43 -21.13
N THR A 90 -1.96 2.18 -21.68
CA THR A 90 -1.71 2.16 -23.13
C THR A 90 -2.52 1.07 -23.84
N ARG A 91 -2.61 -0.14 -23.26
CA ARG A 91 -3.44 -1.23 -23.83
C ARG A 91 -4.92 -0.88 -23.87
N ASN A 92 -5.42 -0.19 -22.84
CA ASN A 92 -6.84 0.09 -22.68
C ASN A 92 -7.31 1.36 -23.42
N ASN A 93 -6.44 2.38 -23.51
CA ASN A 93 -6.82 3.73 -23.94
C ASN A 93 -6.04 4.21 -25.19
N GLY A 94 -5.07 3.42 -25.66
CA GLY A 94 -4.15 3.84 -26.71
C GLY A 94 -2.90 4.53 -26.15
N GLN A 95 -1.96 4.79 -27.06
CA GLN A 95 -0.67 5.38 -26.69
C GLN A 95 -0.79 6.90 -26.51
N ASP A 96 -0.29 7.38 -25.37
CA ASP A 96 -0.02 8.79 -25.09
C ASP A 96 1.50 8.98 -24.97
N GLN A 97 2.11 9.64 -25.94
CA GLN A 97 3.56 9.80 -26.00
C GLN A 97 4.11 10.75 -24.92
N GLU A 98 3.35 11.79 -24.57
CA GLU A 98 3.75 12.75 -23.54
C GLU A 98 3.72 12.11 -22.16
N LEU A 99 2.64 11.39 -21.86
CA LEU A 99 2.52 10.61 -20.63
C LEU A 99 3.63 9.57 -20.53
N ALA A 100 3.88 8.81 -21.60
CA ALA A 100 4.91 7.79 -21.63
C ALA A 100 6.32 8.36 -21.39
N ALA A 101 6.65 9.49 -22.03
CA ALA A 101 7.92 10.17 -21.83
C ALA A 101 8.06 10.72 -20.41
N THR A 102 6.97 11.24 -19.83
CA THR A 102 6.95 11.77 -18.46
C THR A 102 7.14 10.65 -17.43
N VAL A 103 6.39 9.56 -17.55
CA VAL A 103 6.52 8.40 -16.66
C VAL A 103 7.94 7.81 -16.74
N GLU A 104 8.49 7.66 -17.94
CA GLU A 104 9.86 7.15 -18.10
C GLU A 104 10.90 8.09 -17.48
N LYS A 105 10.74 9.41 -17.63
CA LYS A 105 11.60 10.39 -16.98
C LYS A 105 11.54 10.26 -15.45
N VAL A 106 10.35 10.14 -14.88
CA VAL A 106 10.18 9.94 -13.43
C VAL A 106 10.85 8.63 -12.99
N ALA A 107 10.55 7.52 -13.68
CA ALA A 107 11.10 6.21 -13.35
C ALA A 107 12.62 6.14 -13.45
N ALA A 108 13.22 6.82 -14.45
CA ALA A 108 14.65 6.78 -14.70
C ALA A 108 15.48 7.80 -13.90
N THR A 109 14.87 8.90 -13.42
CA THR A 109 15.61 9.97 -12.75
C THR A 109 15.13 10.29 -11.34
N VAL A 110 13.82 10.38 -11.11
CA VAL A 110 13.26 10.76 -9.81
C VAL A 110 13.26 9.57 -8.85
N VAL A 111 12.79 8.41 -9.33
CA VAL A 111 12.74 7.20 -8.52
C VAL A 111 14.12 6.81 -7.96
N PRO A 112 15.19 6.64 -8.75
CA PRO A 112 16.50 6.31 -8.18
C PRO A 112 17.07 7.41 -7.28
N ARG A 113 16.72 8.69 -7.53
CA ARG A 113 17.16 9.82 -6.70
C ARG A 113 16.50 9.80 -5.32
N LEU A 114 15.21 9.50 -5.22
CA LEU A 114 14.46 9.55 -3.96
C LEU A 114 14.36 8.19 -3.26
N LEU A 115 14.35 7.09 -4.01
CA LEU A 115 14.07 5.74 -3.50
C LEU A 115 15.26 4.78 -3.65
N GLY A 116 16.35 5.18 -4.31
CA GLY A 116 17.51 4.32 -4.52
C GLY A 116 18.22 3.95 -3.22
N GLY A 117 18.72 2.71 -3.12
CA GLY A 117 19.29 2.15 -1.90
C GLY A 117 20.53 2.88 -1.36
N ASP A 118 21.27 3.59 -2.20
CA ASP A 118 22.40 4.44 -1.78
C ASP A 118 21.92 5.72 -1.08
N HIS A 119 20.70 6.16 -1.39
CA HIS A 119 20.11 7.39 -0.90
C HIS A 119 19.06 7.11 0.18
N LEU A 120 18.01 6.39 -0.14
CA LEU A 120 16.98 5.98 0.82
C LEU A 120 17.45 4.73 1.58
N ARG A 121 17.98 4.95 2.78
CA ARG A 121 18.63 3.90 3.54
C ARG A 121 17.65 3.05 4.35
N ARG A 122 17.93 1.74 4.42
CA ARG A 122 17.29 0.80 5.34
C ARG A 122 15.80 0.57 5.13
N VAL A 123 15.27 0.82 3.95
CA VAL A 123 13.89 0.42 3.63
C VAL A 123 13.78 -1.10 3.69
N LYS A 124 12.84 -1.57 4.48
CA LYS A 124 12.51 -3.00 4.60
C LYS A 124 11.10 -3.22 4.08
N PRO A 125 10.87 -4.35 3.40
CA PRO A 125 9.52 -4.71 3.02
C PRO A 125 8.65 -4.88 4.28
N VAL A 126 7.52 -4.19 4.30
CA VAL A 126 6.46 -4.34 5.30
C VAL A 126 5.14 -4.51 4.59
N LEU A 127 4.16 -5.16 5.22
CA LEU A 127 2.83 -5.25 4.64
C LEU A 127 2.20 -3.87 4.62
N ILE A 128 1.69 -3.47 3.46
CA ILE A 128 0.86 -2.28 3.28
C ILE A 128 -0.51 -2.71 2.72
N HIS A 129 -1.53 -1.92 2.98
CA HIS A 129 -2.88 -2.12 2.47
C HIS A 129 -2.93 -1.89 0.96
N GLY A 130 -2.20 -0.88 0.46
CA GLY A 130 -1.99 -0.58 -0.95
C GLY A 130 -3.13 0.19 -1.63
N ASP A 131 -4.27 0.38 -0.93
CA ASP A 131 -5.41 1.19 -1.38
C ASP A 131 -6.13 1.82 -0.17
N LEU A 132 -5.37 2.35 0.80
CA LEU A 132 -5.93 2.91 2.03
C LEU A 132 -6.30 4.39 1.87
N TRP A 133 -7.36 4.68 1.16
CA TRP A 133 -8.01 5.97 1.19
C TRP A 133 -9.18 5.98 2.19
N SER A 134 -9.76 7.14 2.46
CA SER A 134 -10.81 7.27 3.49
C SER A 134 -12.06 6.42 3.23
N GLY A 135 -12.31 6.00 1.97
CA GLY A 135 -13.40 5.10 1.61
C GLY A 135 -13.16 3.63 1.96
N ASN A 136 -11.90 3.22 2.18
CA ASN A 136 -11.53 1.85 2.56
C ASN A 136 -11.22 1.71 4.06
N HIS A 137 -11.67 2.68 4.85
CA HIS A 137 -11.57 2.71 6.30
C HIS A 137 -12.92 3.04 6.93
N GLY A 138 -13.18 2.47 8.09
CA GLY A 138 -14.39 2.75 8.86
C GLY A 138 -14.32 2.24 10.29
N ARG A 139 -15.36 2.52 11.06
CA ARG A 139 -15.53 1.99 12.40
C ARG A 139 -16.73 1.05 12.42
N GLY A 140 -16.55 -0.14 12.96
CA GLY A 140 -17.63 -1.13 12.97
C GLY A 140 -17.25 -2.38 13.74
N ARG A 141 -18.05 -3.44 13.59
CA ARG A 141 -17.82 -4.75 14.19
C ARG A 141 -17.46 -5.78 13.13
N ILE A 142 -16.52 -6.65 13.47
CA ILE A 142 -16.30 -7.88 12.74
C ILE A 142 -17.29 -8.91 13.29
N ALA A 143 -18.06 -9.58 12.43
CA ALA A 143 -19.12 -10.51 12.83
C ALA A 143 -18.68 -11.47 13.92
N GLY A 144 -19.46 -11.56 14.98
CA GLY A 144 -19.22 -12.42 16.12
C GLY A 144 -18.07 -12.03 17.05
N ARG A 145 -17.43 -10.88 16.82
CA ARG A 145 -16.32 -10.40 17.66
C ARG A 145 -16.70 -9.08 18.35
N GLY A 146 -16.37 -8.96 19.61
CA GLY A 146 -16.27 -7.81 20.49
C GLY A 146 -17.05 -6.53 20.16
N GLY A 147 -16.50 -5.39 20.59
CA GLY A 147 -17.06 -4.06 20.34
C GLY A 147 -16.67 -3.45 18.98
N ALA A 148 -17.20 -2.28 18.68
CA ALA A 148 -16.83 -1.56 17.46
C ALA A 148 -15.37 -1.08 17.52
N GLU A 149 -14.63 -1.30 16.45
CA GLU A 149 -13.20 -0.95 16.32
C GLU A 149 -12.91 -0.29 14.96
N GLU A 150 -11.74 0.29 14.82
CA GLU A 150 -11.24 0.79 13.53
C GLU A 150 -10.98 -0.39 12.61
N LEU A 151 -11.49 -0.32 11.37
CA LEU A 151 -11.44 -1.37 10.37
C LEU A 151 -10.88 -0.80 9.07
N VAL A 152 -10.19 -1.64 8.33
CA VAL A 152 -9.84 -1.41 6.92
C VAL A 152 -10.37 -2.56 6.09
N TYR A 153 -10.68 -2.30 4.83
CA TYR A 153 -11.26 -3.29 3.90
C TYR A 153 -10.86 -2.96 2.46
N ASP A 154 -11.10 -3.89 1.55
CA ASP A 154 -10.76 -3.76 0.13
C ASP A 154 -9.27 -3.51 -0.13
N PRO A 155 -8.37 -4.37 0.35
CA PRO A 155 -6.94 -4.14 0.22
C PRO A 155 -6.40 -4.53 -1.16
N SER A 156 -5.41 -3.77 -1.63
CA SER A 156 -4.51 -4.11 -2.74
C SER A 156 -3.11 -4.42 -2.22
N CYS A 157 -3.01 -5.42 -1.33
CA CYS A 157 -1.83 -5.67 -0.53
C CYS A 157 -0.54 -5.89 -1.33
N VAL A 158 0.54 -5.35 -0.79
CA VAL A 158 1.91 -5.61 -1.25
C VAL A 158 2.88 -5.49 -0.08
N TYR A 159 4.00 -6.19 -0.12
CA TYR A 159 5.14 -5.90 0.74
C TYR A 159 5.96 -4.79 0.12
N GLY A 160 5.90 -3.61 0.70
CA GLY A 160 6.47 -2.38 0.16
C GLY A 160 7.11 -1.48 1.21
N HIS A 161 7.47 -0.28 0.80
CA HIS A 161 7.88 0.80 1.68
C HIS A 161 6.65 1.42 2.36
N SER A 162 6.68 1.53 3.69
CA SER A 162 5.53 2.03 4.46
C SER A 162 5.04 3.42 4.02
N GLU A 163 5.94 4.29 3.56
CA GLU A 163 5.56 5.63 3.08
C GLU A 163 4.74 5.61 1.78
N TYR A 164 4.78 4.51 1.00
CA TYR A 164 3.95 4.34 -0.19
C TYR A 164 2.45 4.35 0.15
N GLU A 165 2.05 3.75 1.27
CA GLU A 165 0.68 3.83 1.77
C GLU A 165 0.22 5.27 1.99
N LEU A 166 1.14 6.16 2.43
CA LEU A 166 0.81 7.52 2.79
C LEU A 166 0.46 8.40 1.58
N GLY A 167 0.93 8.05 0.38
CA GLY A 167 0.61 8.76 -0.86
C GLY A 167 -0.90 8.78 -1.10
N ILE A 168 -1.53 7.61 -1.23
CA ILE A 168 -2.98 7.53 -1.47
C ILE A 168 -3.79 8.11 -0.30
N MET A 169 -3.33 7.93 0.94
CA MET A 169 -3.98 8.52 2.12
C MET A 169 -3.99 10.05 2.08
N LYS A 170 -2.92 10.69 1.60
CA LYS A 170 -2.83 12.14 1.44
C LYS A 170 -3.57 12.64 0.22
N MET A 171 -3.45 11.94 -0.92
CA MET A 171 -4.14 12.28 -2.17
C MET A 171 -5.65 12.43 -1.98
N PHE A 172 -6.29 11.47 -1.32
CA PHE A 172 -7.74 11.49 -1.10
C PHE A 172 -8.16 12.13 0.23
N GLY A 173 -7.22 12.31 1.17
CA GLY A 173 -7.48 12.91 2.47
C GLY A 173 -8.42 12.08 3.36
N GLY A 174 -9.09 12.76 4.33
CA GLY A 174 -10.03 12.15 5.25
C GLY A 174 -9.43 11.65 6.56
N PHE A 175 -8.10 11.66 6.70
CA PHE A 175 -7.39 11.32 7.93
C PHE A 175 -7.05 12.59 8.71
N GLY A 176 -7.53 12.68 9.95
CA GLY A 176 -7.39 13.88 10.79
C GLY A 176 -5.98 14.08 11.35
N GLY A 177 -5.70 15.30 11.85
CA GLY A 177 -4.40 15.63 12.43
C GLY A 177 -4.01 14.76 13.65
N SER A 178 -4.98 14.22 14.40
CA SER A 178 -4.72 13.28 15.50
C SER A 178 -4.14 11.96 14.99
N PHE A 179 -4.66 11.45 13.85
CA PHE A 179 -4.12 10.26 13.19
C PHE A 179 -2.65 10.47 12.81
N TRP A 180 -2.35 11.55 12.05
CA TRP A 180 -1.00 11.82 11.59
C TRP A 180 -0.01 12.00 12.75
N LYS A 181 -0.41 12.76 13.77
CA LYS A 181 0.42 12.99 14.96
C LYS A 181 0.75 11.70 15.74
N GLU A 182 -0.19 10.76 15.79
CA GLU A 182 0.01 9.47 16.45
C GLU A 182 0.86 8.54 15.57
N TYR A 183 0.55 8.45 14.28
CA TYR A 183 1.26 7.60 13.34
C TYR A 183 2.75 7.97 13.23
N GLU A 184 3.08 9.26 13.06
CA GLU A 184 4.46 9.75 12.97
C GLU A 184 5.31 9.51 14.23
N LYS A 185 4.67 9.38 15.40
CA LYS A 185 5.39 8.98 16.63
C LYS A 185 5.73 7.50 16.65
N LEU A 186 4.90 6.67 15.99
CA LEU A 186 5.03 5.22 16.02
C LEU A 186 5.86 4.70 14.84
N VAL A 187 5.82 5.39 13.70
CA VAL A 187 6.56 5.06 12.48
C VAL A 187 7.43 6.26 12.11
N PRO A 188 8.72 6.25 12.46
CA PRO A 188 9.64 7.30 12.04
C PRO A 188 9.72 7.39 10.53
N ARG A 189 9.86 8.60 10.01
CA ARG A 189 10.12 8.86 8.59
C ARG A 189 11.42 8.19 8.18
N ALA A 190 11.46 7.68 6.95
CA ALA A 190 12.71 7.14 6.40
C ALA A 190 13.74 8.25 6.17
N GLU A 191 15.02 7.91 6.35
CA GLU A 191 16.13 8.83 6.11
C GLU A 191 16.51 8.88 4.61
N PRO A 192 16.74 10.09 4.05
CA PRO A 192 16.78 11.42 4.69
C PRO A 192 15.38 11.99 5.01
N ASN A 193 15.18 12.47 6.23
CA ASN A 193 13.90 13.00 6.69
C ASN A 193 13.44 14.24 5.92
N GLU A 194 14.37 15.08 5.48
CA GLU A 194 14.11 16.30 4.72
C GLU A 194 13.47 16.04 3.37
N GLU A 195 13.59 14.84 2.82
CA GLU A 195 13.00 14.45 1.54
C GLU A 195 11.68 13.69 1.67
N TRP A 196 11.16 13.58 2.87
CA TRP A 196 9.94 12.84 3.13
C TRP A 196 8.73 13.37 2.32
N GLU A 197 8.55 14.68 2.24
CA GLU A 197 7.47 15.30 1.46
C GLU A 197 7.63 15.00 -0.05
N ASP A 198 8.85 15.02 -0.56
CA ASP A 198 9.14 14.70 -1.97
C ASP A 198 8.81 13.24 -2.27
N ARG A 199 9.16 12.32 -1.35
CA ARG A 199 8.81 10.90 -1.50
C ARG A 199 7.31 10.66 -1.45
N VAL A 200 6.60 11.29 -0.53
CA VAL A 200 5.14 11.15 -0.44
C VAL A 200 4.48 11.73 -1.70
N THR A 201 4.94 12.89 -2.19
CA THR A 201 4.46 13.46 -3.47
C THR A 201 4.72 12.52 -4.65
N LEU A 202 5.88 11.84 -4.69
CA LEU A 202 6.15 10.82 -5.70
C LEU A 202 5.16 9.66 -5.59
N TYR A 203 4.74 9.27 -4.39
CA TYR A 203 3.79 8.18 -4.14
C TYR A 203 2.33 8.57 -4.38
N GLU A 204 2.01 9.83 -4.59
CA GLU A 204 0.68 10.30 -5.01
C GLU A 204 0.44 10.12 -6.53
N LEU A 205 1.49 9.74 -7.30
CA LEU A 205 1.36 9.44 -8.75
C LEU A 205 0.71 8.08 -8.99
#